data_4fa9f6d59eed016df65d0ba401c67e9b
#
_entry.id   4fa9f6d59eed016df65d0ba401c67e9b
#
_cell.length_a   1.000
_cell.length_b   1.000
_cell.length_c   1.000
_cell.angle_alpha   90.00
_cell.angle_beta   90.00
_cell.angle_gamma   90.00
#
_symmetry.space_group_name_H-M   'P 1'
#
loop_
_entity.id
_entity.type
_entity.pdbx_description
1 polymer ?
#
loop_
_entity_poly.entity_id
_entity_poly.type
_entity_poly.pdbx_seq_one_letter_code
_entity_poly.pdbx_strand_id
1 'polypeptide(L)'
;MKRNAVAVAVGALFIAPAAQAQIVMGNDTIGTVQFYGKLYPQFIRATSSGATETGASVSTLASPTTGLCGTTSATGSCNGTTAGSRLAVDSQNSYLGFRGERKFGNTGLKAIWQIEQSVELDTGTGTFSNRNSFLGLAGGFGTVKLGNMDTIYKEYGQVEEIFGLTSGNFISPSNVLSHIGIGNNRAARFHERAPNSIQYQTPEFQGFQAGLQYSPDETKNDVGNTLNKELWSMGVKWESGPLYLSAQYERHKDFFGGSNNVSSSLSNIGAADAHSKDTGMRFSAAYRFGNHRVAGDIARLKYEESGQAAGTKFVSYEHTNWAISFESSWGGPWRTAIEYVQGGEGTCKLTIGDCSTTGLKGALIGGGVAYDLDKQTFLYAIAAQLKNDPSAIYSNWNNSKPARGADITQMALGMAYRF
;
A
#
# COMPACT_ATOMS: atom_id res chain seq x y z
N MET A 1 -17.26 -13.02 -40.74
CA MET A 1 -16.38 -13.32 -39.62
C MET A 1 -16.70 -12.35 -38.49
N LYS A 2 -17.46 -12.76 -37.51
CA LYS A 2 -17.85 -11.90 -36.37
C LYS A 2 -16.77 -12.04 -35.28
N ARG A 3 -16.02 -10.98 -35.04
CA ARG A 3 -15.11 -10.90 -33.89
C ARG A 3 -15.94 -10.50 -32.67
N ASN A 4 -16.16 -11.43 -31.77
CA ASN A 4 -16.68 -11.14 -30.44
C ASN A 4 -15.56 -10.49 -29.61
N ALA A 5 -15.66 -9.19 -29.38
CA ALA A 5 -14.83 -8.51 -28.40
C ALA A 5 -15.39 -8.84 -27.01
N VAL A 6 -14.70 -9.68 -26.28
CA VAL A 6 -14.93 -9.89 -24.85
C VAL A 6 -14.17 -8.80 -24.11
N ALA A 7 -14.88 -7.78 -23.63
CA ALA A 7 -14.33 -6.79 -22.71
C ALA A 7 -14.18 -7.47 -21.35
N VAL A 8 -12.97 -7.86 -20.99
CA VAL A 8 -12.63 -8.38 -19.67
C VAL A 8 -12.39 -7.19 -18.76
N ALA A 9 -13.19 -7.06 -17.71
CA ALA A 9 -13.00 -6.06 -16.67
C ALA A 9 -11.67 -6.31 -15.94
N VAL A 10 -10.75 -5.37 -16.07
CA VAL A 10 -9.40 -5.45 -15.52
C VAL A 10 -9.42 -4.88 -14.10
N GLY A 11 -9.26 -5.73 -13.15
CA GLY A 11 -9.12 -5.38 -11.74
C GLY A 11 -8.59 -6.55 -10.92
N ALA A 12 -7.60 -7.27 -11.45
CA ALA A 12 -6.78 -8.26 -10.73
C ALA A 12 -5.82 -8.92 -11.72
N LEU A 13 -4.87 -8.17 -12.17
CA LEU A 13 -3.90 -8.64 -13.14
C LEU A 13 -2.77 -9.33 -12.41
N PHE A 14 -2.46 -10.50 -12.87
CA PHE A 14 -1.34 -11.40 -12.55
C PHE A 14 -1.66 -12.66 -11.75
N ILE A 15 -2.92 -13.03 -11.67
CA ILE A 15 -3.26 -14.43 -11.36
C ILE A 15 -3.76 -15.02 -12.66
N ALA A 16 -3.21 -16.15 -13.10
CA ALA A 16 -3.77 -16.92 -14.23
C ALA A 16 -5.29 -17.00 -14.03
N PRO A 17 -6.12 -16.92 -15.09
CA PRO A 17 -7.55 -16.98 -14.92
C PRO A 17 -7.89 -18.36 -14.35
N ALA A 18 -7.94 -18.44 -13.02
CA ALA A 18 -8.62 -19.53 -12.37
C ALA A 18 -10.06 -19.41 -12.82
N ALA A 19 -10.60 -20.43 -13.47
CA ALA A 19 -12.03 -20.55 -13.66
C ALA A 19 -12.61 -20.63 -12.24
N GLN A 20 -12.98 -19.46 -11.72
CA GLN A 20 -13.55 -19.36 -10.39
C GLN A 20 -14.97 -19.93 -10.49
N ALA A 21 -15.31 -20.84 -9.62
CA ALA A 21 -16.70 -21.21 -9.37
C ALA A 21 -17.36 -20.03 -8.66
N GLN A 22 -17.62 -18.95 -9.40
CA GLN A 22 -18.27 -17.76 -8.90
C GLN A 22 -19.77 -17.96 -8.96
N ILE A 23 -20.46 -17.74 -7.85
CA ILE A 23 -21.91 -17.69 -7.85
C ILE A 23 -22.31 -16.37 -8.54
N VAL A 24 -22.69 -16.47 -9.81
CA VAL A 24 -23.24 -15.34 -10.57
C VAL A 24 -24.75 -15.52 -10.63
N MET A 25 -25.48 -14.60 -10.05
CA MET A 25 -26.95 -14.54 -10.09
C MET A 25 -27.38 -13.28 -10.86
N GLY A 26 -28.55 -13.32 -11.47
CA GLY A 26 -29.12 -12.15 -12.10
C GLY A 26 -29.97 -12.45 -13.30
N ASN A 27 -30.56 -11.39 -13.85
CA ASN A 27 -31.33 -11.38 -15.08
C ASN A 27 -31.19 -10.02 -15.78
N ASP A 28 -31.80 -9.86 -16.94
CA ASP A 28 -31.70 -8.61 -17.73
C ASP A 28 -32.26 -7.39 -17.01
N THR A 29 -33.18 -7.57 -16.04
CA THR A 29 -33.80 -6.47 -15.30
C THR A 29 -32.93 -5.92 -14.19
N ILE A 30 -32.35 -6.80 -13.37
CA ILE A 30 -31.54 -6.39 -12.21
C ILE A 30 -30.03 -6.38 -12.52
N GLY A 31 -29.62 -6.95 -13.66
CA GLY A 31 -28.23 -7.15 -14.00
C GLY A 31 -27.64 -8.39 -13.33
N THR A 32 -26.32 -8.45 -13.28
CA THR A 32 -25.59 -9.57 -12.64
C THR A 32 -25.15 -9.20 -11.23
N VAL A 33 -25.14 -10.18 -10.34
CA VAL A 33 -24.58 -10.10 -8.99
C VAL A 33 -23.62 -11.27 -8.82
N GLN A 34 -22.40 -10.97 -8.45
CA GLN A 34 -21.35 -11.95 -8.17
C GLN A 34 -20.94 -11.83 -6.71
N PHE A 35 -21.00 -12.96 -5.99
CA PHE A 35 -20.38 -13.11 -4.69
C PHE A 35 -18.96 -13.62 -4.87
N TYR A 36 -17.99 -12.99 -4.21
CA TYR A 36 -16.57 -13.34 -4.30
C TYR A 36 -15.84 -13.02 -3.01
N GLY A 37 -14.64 -13.53 -2.87
CA GLY A 37 -13.82 -13.25 -1.71
C GLY A 37 -12.51 -14.00 -1.68
N LYS A 38 -11.75 -13.72 -0.64
CA LYS A 38 -10.57 -14.50 -0.27
C LYS A 38 -10.45 -14.58 1.25
N LEU A 39 -10.04 -15.73 1.74
CA LEU A 39 -9.79 -16.01 3.14
C LEU A 39 -8.34 -16.48 3.28
N TYR A 40 -7.52 -15.72 4.03
CA TYR A 40 -6.07 -15.95 4.20
C TYR A 40 -5.69 -15.99 5.68
N PRO A 41 -6.22 -16.96 6.47
CA PRO A 41 -5.77 -17.17 7.85
C PRO A 41 -4.35 -17.70 7.86
N GLN A 42 -3.55 -17.19 8.81
CA GLN A 42 -2.19 -17.66 9.02
C GLN A 42 -1.84 -17.73 10.50
N PHE A 43 -1.01 -18.70 10.87
CA PHE A 43 -0.38 -18.77 12.17
C PHE A 43 1.00 -18.12 12.05
N ILE A 44 1.25 -17.09 12.85
CA ILE A 44 2.44 -16.24 12.75
C ILE A 44 3.27 -16.29 14.02
N ARG A 45 4.58 -16.32 13.87
CA ARG A 45 5.56 -15.99 14.91
C ARG A 45 6.28 -14.72 14.52
N ALA A 46 6.28 -13.74 15.42
CA ALA A 46 6.95 -12.46 15.25
C ALA A 46 7.92 -12.17 16.40
N THR A 47 9.09 -11.62 16.08
CA THR A 47 10.11 -11.19 17.06
C THR A 47 10.70 -9.86 16.62
N SER A 48 11.16 -9.03 17.56
CA SER A 48 11.98 -7.87 17.25
C SER A 48 13.27 -7.86 18.06
N SER A 49 14.32 -7.26 17.53
CA SER A 49 15.64 -7.20 18.17
C SER A 49 16.43 -5.99 17.66
N GLY A 50 17.54 -5.66 18.32
CA GLY A 50 18.50 -4.67 17.83
C GLY A 50 18.02 -3.23 17.88
N ALA A 51 17.06 -2.89 18.77
CA ALA A 51 16.63 -1.51 18.94
C ALA A 51 17.79 -0.60 19.35
N THR A 52 17.76 0.63 18.85
CA THR A 52 18.80 1.63 19.12
C THR A 52 18.83 2.02 20.58
N GLU A 53 20.00 1.95 21.18
CA GLU A 53 20.23 2.27 22.60
C GLU A 53 20.07 3.77 22.86
N THR A 54 19.65 4.10 24.07
CA THR A 54 19.64 5.49 24.57
C THR A 54 21.06 6.05 24.52
N GLY A 55 21.20 7.28 23.97
CA GLY A 55 22.47 7.94 23.81
C GLY A 55 23.24 7.57 22.54
N ALA A 56 22.77 6.62 21.74
CA ALA A 56 23.35 6.33 20.42
C ALA A 56 23.09 7.49 19.44
N SER A 57 23.99 7.69 18.49
CA SER A 57 23.82 8.69 17.42
C SER A 57 22.68 8.32 16.48
N VAL A 58 21.81 9.27 16.19
CA VAL A 58 20.71 9.16 15.25
C VAL A 58 20.62 10.42 14.38
N SER A 59 19.82 10.38 13.33
CA SER A 59 19.61 11.54 12.47
C SER A 59 19.01 12.72 13.26
N THR A 60 19.37 13.93 12.87
CA THR A 60 18.78 15.16 13.48
C THR A 60 17.29 15.30 13.15
N LEU A 61 16.82 14.69 12.07
CA LEU A 61 15.39 14.60 11.76
C LEU A 61 14.62 13.74 12.78
N ALA A 62 15.26 12.69 13.29
CA ALA A 62 14.72 11.81 14.31
C ALA A 62 14.90 12.35 15.73
N SER A 63 16.00 13.07 16.00
CA SER A 63 16.30 13.68 17.31
C SER A 63 17.08 14.99 17.13
N PRO A 64 16.39 16.11 16.85
CA PRO A 64 17.03 17.36 16.40
C PRO A 64 17.84 18.09 17.47
N THR A 65 17.54 17.87 18.74
CA THR A 65 18.18 18.66 19.83
C THR A 65 19.62 18.22 20.06
N THR A 66 19.93 16.95 19.92
CA THR A 66 21.25 16.41 20.24
C THR A 66 21.83 15.48 19.19
N GLY A 67 21.02 15.03 18.20
CA GLY A 67 21.40 13.94 17.29
C GLY A 67 21.60 12.60 18.02
N LEU A 68 21.14 12.51 19.27
CA LEU A 68 21.24 11.31 20.11
C LEU A 68 19.86 10.72 20.38
N CYS A 69 19.81 9.42 20.52
CA CYS A 69 18.60 8.69 20.85
C CYS A 69 18.19 8.95 22.30
N GLY A 70 17.00 9.55 22.49
CA GLY A 70 16.46 9.88 23.81
C GLY A 70 15.34 8.92 24.24
N THR A 71 15.03 8.90 25.55
CA THR A 71 13.97 8.04 26.12
C THR A 71 12.55 8.52 25.85
N THR A 72 12.38 9.78 25.45
CA THR A 72 11.09 10.48 25.39
C THR A 72 10.72 10.95 23.97
N SER A 73 11.15 10.24 22.93
CA SER A 73 10.74 10.60 21.57
C SER A 73 9.26 10.24 21.34
N ALA A 74 8.44 11.22 20.99
CA ALA A 74 7.04 11.01 20.60
C ALA A 74 6.89 10.09 19.37
N THR A 75 7.96 9.85 18.63
CA THR A 75 7.99 9.13 17.36
C THR A 75 8.74 7.79 17.41
N GLY A 76 8.96 7.25 18.57
CA GLY A 76 9.65 5.98 18.80
C GLY A 76 10.66 6.08 19.91
N SER A 77 10.55 5.23 20.93
CA SER A 77 11.49 5.25 22.04
C SER A 77 12.84 4.68 21.59
N CYS A 78 13.88 5.31 22.05
CA CYS A 78 15.26 4.87 21.89
C CYS A 78 15.73 4.33 23.24
N ASN A 79 15.29 3.18 23.63
CA ASN A 79 15.60 2.61 24.94
C ASN A 79 16.23 1.20 24.86
N GLY A 80 16.63 0.79 23.66
CA GLY A 80 17.18 -0.54 23.43
C GLY A 80 16.20 -1.69 23.67
N THR A 81 14.92 -1.40 23.96
CA THR A 81 13.96 -2.45 24.25
C THR A 81 13.50 -3.13 22.97
N THR A 82 13.44 -4.44 23.02
CA THR A 82 12.93 -5.28 21.96
C THR A 82 11.61 -5.93 22.39
N ALA A 83 10.70 -6.11 21.47
CA ALA A 83 9.51 -6.90 21.74
C ALA A 83 9.89 -8.40 21.74
N GLY A 84 9.49 -9.10 22.78
CA GLY A 84 9.68 -10.55 22.88
C GLY A 84 8.95 -11.29 21.76
N SER A 85 9.26 -12.59 21.62
CA SER A 85 8.57 -13.46 20.66
C SER A 85 7.08 -13.53 20.97
N ARG A 86 6.26 -13.38 19.94
CA ARG A 86 4.83 -13.55 20.02
C ARG A 86 4.33 -14.54 18.98
N LEU A 87 3.30 -15.30 19.36
CA LEU A 87 2.53 -16.15 18.46
C LEU A 87 1.13 -15.56 18.30
N ALA A 88 0.57 -15.62 17.11
CA ALA A 88 -0.78 -15.18 16.83
C ALA A 88 -1.39 -15.97 15.67
N VAL A 89 -2.72 -16.02 15.63
CA VAL A 89 -3.45 -16.27 14.40
C VAL A 89 -3.76 -14.88 13.82
N ASP A 90 -3.68 -14.74 12.51
CA ASP A 90 -3.87 -13.49 11.81
C ASP A 90 -4.65 -13.74 10.52
N SER A 91 -5.58 -12.87 10.21
CA SER A 91 -6.49 -12.98 9.05
C SER A 91 -6.11 -12.01 7.94
N GLN A 92 -4.88 -12.05 7.53
CA GLN A 92 -4.27 -11.08 6.62
C GLN A 92 -5.03 -10.89 5.31
N ASN A 93 -5.55 -9.66 5.13
CA ASN A 93 -6.18 -9.22 3.90
C ASN A 93 -7.32 -10.10 3.39
N SER A 94 -8.01 -10.80 4.33
CA SER A 94 -9.24 -11.55 4.05
C SER A 94 -10.39 -10.59 3.82
N TYR A 95 -11.23 -10.90 2.85
CA TYR A 95 -12.41 -10.11 2.54
C TYR A 95 -13.51 -10.91 1.87
N LEU A 96 -14.72 -10.40 1.98
CA LEU A 96 -15.90 -10.81 1.22
C LEU A 96 -16.41 -9.61 0.42
N GLY A 97 -16.98 -9.87 -0.74
CA GLY A 97 -17.54 -8.82 -1.57
C GLY A 97 -18.67 -9.27 -2.47
N PHE A 98 -19.44 -8.30 -2.87
CA PHE A 98 -20.43 -8.40 -3.93
C PHE A 98 -20.07 -7.40 -5.00
N ARG A 99 -20.19 -7.80 -6.26
CA ARG A 99 -20.03 -6.92 -7.42
C ARG A 99 -21.01 -7.29 -8.52
N GLY A 100 -21.27 -6.35 -9.39
CA GLY A 100 -22.18 -6.63 -10.47
C GLY A 100 -22.18 -5.57 -11.55
N GLU A 101 -22.92 -5.85 -12.60
CA GLU A 101 -23.16 -4.88 -13.68
C GLU A 101 -24.60 -4.98 -14.20
N ARG A 102 -25.11 -3.85 -14.69
CA ARG A 102 -26.40 -3.78 -15.39
C ARG A 102 -26.24 -2.99 -16.68
N LYS A 103 -26.58 -3.60 -17.81
CA LYS A 103 -26.59 -2.93 -19.13
C LYS A 103 -27.84 -2.08 -19.29
N PHE A 104 -27.72 -0.94 -19.95
CA PHE A 104 -28.83 -0.05 -20.25
C PHE A 104 -29.29 -0.23 -21.71
N GLY A 105 -30.08 -1.24 -21.97
CA GLY A 105 -30.57 -1.56 -23.32
C GLY A 105 -29.45 -1.63 -24.35
N ASN A 106 -29.65 -0.95 -25.48
CA ASN A 106 -28.69 -0.91 -26.59
C ASN A 106 -27.79 0.36 -26.58
N THR A 107 -27.69 1.07 -25.47
CA THR A 107 -26.94 2.34 -25.38
C THR A 107 -25.42 2.14 -25.38
N GLY A 108 -24.92 0.92 -25.20
CA GLY A 108 -23.51 0.66 -24.95
C GLY A 108 -23.02 1.02 -23.56
N LEU A 109 -23.92 1.52 -22.70
CA LEU A 109 -23.62 1.88 -21.31
C LEU A 109 -24.00 0.77 -20.35
N LYS A 110 -23.27 0.70 -19.25
CA LYS A 110 -23.59 -0.18 -18.12
C LYS A 110 -23.26 0.48 -16.78
N ALA A 111 -24.14 0.29 -15.81
CA ALA A 111 -23.80 0.50 -14.41
C ALA A 111 -22.88 -0.64 -13.95
N ILE A 112 -21.89 -0.31 -13.15
CA ILE A 112 -21.04 -1.27 -12.44
C ILE A 112 -21.03 -0.90 -10.96
N TRP A 113 -20.93 -1.89 -10.10
CA TRP A 113 -20.89 -1.65 -8.67
C TRP A 113 -20.08 -2.72 -7.94
N GLN A 114 -19.55 -2.36 -6.79
CA GLN A 114 -18.83 -3.25 -5.89
C GLN A 114 -19.06 -2.81 -4.46
N ILE A 115 -19.21 -3.77 -3.54
CA ILE A 115 -19.19 -3.57 -2.09
C ILE A 115 -18.30 -4.65 -1.51
N GLU A 116 -17.25 -4.27 -0.80
CA GLU A 116 -16.27 -5.19 -0.24
C GLU A 116 -15.97 -4.84 1.21
N GLN A 117 -15.88 -5.87 2.06
CA GLN A 117 -15.54 -5.72 3.47
C GLN A 117 -14.40 -6.65 3.90
N SER A 118 -13.57 -6.21 4.82
CA SER A 118 -12.58 -7.05 5.49
C SER A 118 -13.29 -8.08 6.38
N VAL A 119 -12.70 -9.26 6.45
CA VAL A 119 -13.15 -10.35 7.34
C VAL A 119 -12.01 -10.73 8.26
N GLU A 120 -12.16 -10.39 9.53
CA GLU A 120 -11.18 -10.71 10.57
C GLU A 120 -11.56 -12.09 11.18
N LEU A 121 -11.03 -13.17 10.58
CA LEU A 121 -11.31 -14.54 10.99
C LEU A 121 -10.77 -14.88 12.39
N ASP A 122 -9.75 -14.17 12.82
CA ASP A 122 -9.06 -14.35 14.09
C ASP A 122 -9.73 -13.63 15.25
N THR A 123 -10.28 -12.44 15.02
CA THR A 123 -10.87 -11.59 16.06
C THR A 123 -12.39 -11.52 16.02
N GLY A 124 -13.02 -11.92 14.89
CA GLY A 124 -14.46 -11.80 14.68
C GLY A 124 -14.96 -10.36 14.58
N THR A 125 -14.06 -9.40 14.36
CA THR A 125 -14.40 -7.98 14.19
C THR A 125 -14.47 -7.62 12.71
N GLY A 126 -15.06 -6.50 12.37
CA GLY A 126 -15.09 -5.99 11.00
C GLY A 126 -16.04 -4.80 10.87
N THR A 127 -15.80 -3.99 9.83
CA THR A 127 -16.66 -2.88 9.46
C THR A 127 -17.16 -3.11 8.05
N PHE A 128 -18.48 -3.03 7.86
CA PHE A 128 -19.11 -3.19 6.54
C PHE A 128 -18.61 -2.11 5.57
N SER A 129 -18.32 -2.51 4.32
CA SER A 129 -17.97 -1.58 3.23
C SER A 129 -16.63 -0.81 3.44
N ASN A 130 -15.72 -1.35 4.24
CA ASN A 130 -14.44 -0.68 4.55
C ASN A 130 -13.35 -0.87 3.48
N ARG A 131 -13.64 -1.64 2.42
CA ARG A 131 -12.73 -1.88 1.29
C ARG A 131 -13.28 -1.24 0.02
N ASN A 132 -12.85 -1.69 -1.19
CA ASN A 132 -13.30 -1.13 -2.44
C ASN A 132 -14.84 -1.21 -2.57
N SER A 133 -15.50 -0.06 -2.49
CA SER A 133 -16.96 0.05 -2.53
C SER A 133 -17.36 1.28 -3.35
N PHE A 134 -18.02 1.03 -4.50
CA PHE A 134 -18.34 2.08 -5.46
C PHE A 134 -19.56 1.75 -6.31
N LEU A 135 -20.15 2.79 -6.88
CA LEU A 135 -21.04 2.74 -8.01
C LEU A 135 -20.38 3.46 -9.19
N GLY A 136 -20.51 2.93 -10.39
CA GLY A 136 -19.89 3.52 -11.58
C GLY A 136 -20.71 3.35 -12.86
N LEU A 137 -20.29 4.10 -13.87
CA LEU A 137 -20.80 4.03 -15.23
C LEU A 137 -19.65 3.66 -16.17
N ALA A 138 -19.84 2.63 -16.99
CA ALA A 138 -18.88 2.20 -17.98
C ALA A 138 -19.48 2.20 -19.39
N GLY A 139 -18.65 2.48 -20.39
CA GLY A 139 -19.05 2.53 -21.79
C GLY A 139 -17.84 2.68 -22.73
N GLY A 140 -18.09 3.07 -23.98
CA GLY A 140 -17.02 3.32 -24.94
C GLY A 140 -16.05 4.44 -24.57
N PHE A 141 -16.44 5.31 -23.65
CA PHE A 141 -15.60 6.38 -23.11
C PHE A 141 -14.66 5.92 -21.98
N GLY A 142 -14.79 4.68 -21.51
CA GLY A 142 -14.09 4.17 -20.34
C GLY A 142 -15.02 3.97 -19.14
N THR A 143 -14.51 4.22 -17.93
CA THR A 143 -15.23 3.96 -16.69
C THR A 143 -15.08 5.13 -15.73
N VAL A 144 -16.20 5.61 -15.18
CA VAL A 144 -16.27 6.56 -14.06
C VAL A 144 -16.83 5.84 -12.84
N LYS A 145 -16.17 5.97 -11.69
CA LYS A 145 -16.58 5.35 -10.40
C LYS A 145 -16.63 6.41 -9.31
N LEU A 146 -17.59 6.28 -8.39
CA LEU A 146 -17.77 7.12 -7.20
C LEU A 146 -17.81 6.23 -5.97
N GLY A 147 -16.98 6.52 -4.96
CA GLY A 147 -16.97 5.72 -3.72
C GLY A 147 -15.62 5.71 -2.98
N ASN A 148 -15.40 4.63 -2.26
CA ASN A 148 -14.16 4.33 -1.56
C ASN A 148 -13.34 3.32 -2.38
N MET A 149 -12.18 3.72 -2.88
CA MET A 149 -11.43 2.90 -3.84
C MET A 149 -9.92 2.99 -3.61
N ASP A 150 -9.22 1.91 -3.92
CA ASP A 150 -7.76 1.95 -4.03
C ASP A 150 -7.35 3.06 -4.99
N THR A 151 -6.30 3.81 -4.64
CA THR A 151 -5.81 4.88 -5.51
C THR A 151 -5.21 4.31 -6.79
N ILE A 152 -5.18 5.10 -7.87
CA ILE A 152 -4.53 4.72 -9.13
C ILE A 152 -3.06 4.39 -8.90
N TYR A 153 -2.39 5.11 -7.99
CA TYR A 153 -1.02 4.82 -7.57
C TYR A 153 -0.87 3.39 -7.03
N LYS A 154 -1.83 2.95 -6.23
CA LYS A 154 -1.87 1.60 -5.69
C LYS A 154 -2.30 0.59 -6.75
N GLU A 155 -3.39 0.85 -7.45
CA GLU A 155 -3.99 -0.09 -8.40
C GLU A 155 -3.02 -0.48 -9.53
N TYR A 156 -2.27 0.50 -10.07
CA TYR A 156 -1.34 0.26 -11.16
C TYR A 156 0.08 -0.13 -10.71
N GLY A 157 0.43 0.15 -9.45
CA GLY A 157 1.77 -0.04 -8.93
C GLY A 157 2.00 -1.32 -8.12
N GLN A 158 1.00 -2.17 -7.94
CA GLN A 158 1.07 -3.33 -7.06
C GLN A 158 1.55 -4.58 -7.81
N VAL A 159 2.76 -4.52 -8.35
CA VAL A 159 3.31 -5.61 -9.20
C VAL A 159 4.29 -6.53 -8.49
N GLU A 160 4.91 -6.10 -7.41
CA GLU A 160 5.98 -6.83 -6.72
C GLU A 160 5.48 -7.90 -5.75
N GLU A 161 4.19 -7.93 -5.43
CA GLU A 161 3.61 -8.87 -4.48
C GLU A 161 3.74 -10.33 -4.91
N ILE A 162 4.14 -11.18 -3.97
CA ILE A 162 4.33 -12.62 -4.18
C ILE A 162 3.14 -13.43 -3.67
N PHE A 163 2.81 -14.54 -4.33
CA PHE A 163 1.68 -15.44 -4.01
C PHE A 163 0.31 -14.75 -3.93
N GLY A 164 0.20 -13.48 -4.33
CA GLY A 164 -0.99 -12.64 -4.15
C GLY A 164 -1.27 -12.30 -2.68
N LEU A 165 -0.23 -12.32 -1.85
CA LEU A 165 -0.25 -11.79 -0.48
C LEU A 165 -0.03 -10.29 -0.54
N THR A 166 -1.13 -9.56 -0.57
CA THR A 166 -1.17 -8.12 -0.86
C THR A 166 -0.88 -7.26 0.38
N SER A 167 -0.92 -5.95 0.18
CA SER A 167 -0.74 -4.95 1.25
C SER A 167 -1.58 -5.28 2.49
N GLY A 168 -0.98 -5.16 3.66
CA GLY A 168 -1.54 -5.60 4.96
C GLY A 168 -0.88 -6.87 5.48
N ASN A 169 -0.23 -7.68 4.65
CA ASN A 169 0.61 -8.79 5.11
C ASN A 169 2.01 -8.28 5.49
N PHE A 170 2.65 -8.94 6.47
CA PHE A 170 3.99 -8.55 6.92
C PHE A 170 5.08 -8.70 5.84
N ILE A 171 4.84 -9.55 4.84
CA ILE A 171 5.76 -9.75 3.72
C ILE A 171 5.57 -8.71 2.61
N SER A 172 4.49 -7.91 2.63
CA SER A 172 4.22 -6.96 1.55
C SER A 172 5.33 -5.90 1.39
N PRO A 173 5.87 -5.72 0.18
CA PRO A 173 6.84 -4.68 -0.13
C PRO A 173 6.37 -3.27 0.21
N SER A 174 5.08 -3.01 0.18
CA SER A 174 4.50 -1.70 0.53
C SER A 174 4.82 -1.24 1.95
N ASN A 175 5.19 -2.16 2.87
CA ASN A 175 5.62 -1.84 4.24
C ASN A 175 6.88 -0.97 4.30
N VAL A 176 7.71 -1.00 3.25
CA VAL A 176 8.90 -0.14 3.12
C VAL A 176 8.76 0.78 1.91
N LEU A 177 8.35 0.24 0.76
CA LEU A 177 8.31 0.95 -0.51
C LEU A 177 7.47 2.24 -0.46
N SER A 178 6.38 2.22 0.32
CA SER A 178 5.37 3.29 0.36
C SER A 178 5.36 4.11 1.66
N HIS A 179 6.33 3.89 2.56
CA HIS A 179 6.36 4.53 3.88
C HIS A 179 7.48 5.54 4.02
N ILE A 180 7.27 6.49 4.93
CA ILE A 180 8.22 7.56 5.23
C ILE A 180 9.47 7.10 6.02
N GLY A 181 9.36 6.05 6.83
CA GLY A 181 10.48 5.47 7.59
C GLY A 181 11.00 6.25 8.80
N ILE A 182 10.49 7.45 9.07
CA ILE A 182 10.97 8.32 10.17
C ILE A 182 10.03 8.39 11.38
N GLY A 183 8.84 7.86 11.30
CA GLY A 183 7.89 7.92 12.42
C GLY A 183 6.85 6.82 12.35
N ASN A 184 6.03 6.76 13.42
CA ASN A 184 5.00 5.73 13.56
C ASN A 184 3.68 6.04 12.86
N ASN A 185 3.58 7.17 12.17
CA ASN A 185 2.33 7.58 11.58
C ASN A 185 2.14 6.90 10.22
N ARG A 186 1.27 5.89 10.18
CA ARG A 186 0.88 5.23 8.93
C ARG A 186 0.20 6.17 7.94
N ALA A 187 -0.30 7.31 8.41
CA ALA A 187 -0.96 8.28 7.56
C ALA A 187 -0.02 8.95 6.54
N ALA A 188 1.29 9.02 6.82
CA ALA A 188 2.28 9.55 5.88
C ALA A 188 2.77 8.49 4.90
N ARG A 189 1.87 7.77 4.26
CA ARG A 189 2.20 6.74 3.28
C ARG A 189 1.43 6.91 1.98
N PHE A 190 1.96 6.34 0.94
CA PHE A 190 1.31 6.13 -0.36
C PHE A 190 0.78 4.70 -0.43
N HIS A 191 0.11 4.33 -1.51
CA HIS A 191 -0.46 2.98 -1.68
C HIS A 191 -1.69 2.74 -0.79
N GLU A 192 -2.58 3.73 -0.77
CA GLU A 192 -3.77 3.77 0.08
C GLU A 192 -5.06 3.49 -0.69
N ARG A 193 -6.14 3.48 0.08
CA ARG A 193 -7.51 3.61 -0.41
C ARG A 193 -8.01 4.98 0.00
N ALA A 194 -8.63 5.69 -0.96
CA ALA A 194 -9.19 7.01 -0.72
C ALA A 194 -10.72 6.94 -0.69
N PRO A 195 -11.35 7.34 0.42
CA PRO A 195 -12.80 7.54 0.49
C PRO A 195 -13.20 8.78 -0.33
N ASN A 196 -14.50 8.99 -0.50
CA ASN A 196 -15.08 10.18 -1.16
C ASN A 196 -14.47 10.46 -2.52
N SER A 197 -14.15 9.40 -3.28
CA SER A 197 -13.39 9.52 -4.52
C SER A 197 -14.28 9.51 -5.75
N ILE A 198 -13.90 10.30 -6.74
CA ILE A 198 -14.24 10.10 -8.13
C ILE A 198 -13.01 9.56 -8.87
N GLN A 199 -13.18 8.46 -9.60
CA GLN A 199 -12.12 7.84 -10.38
C GLN A 199 -12.57 7.64 -11.82
N TYR A 200 -11.71 8.01 -12.76
CA TYR A 200 -11.89 7.76 -14.19
C TYR A 200 -10.76 6.88 -14.72
N GLN A 201 -11.11 5.89 -15.53
CA GLN A 201 -10.15 5.06 -16.27
C GLN A 201 -10.55 5.06 -17.75
N THR A 202 -9.59 5.32 -18.62
CA THR A 202 -9.80 5.28 -20.08
C THR A 202 -10.18 3.88 -20.54
N PRO A 203 -10.77 3.73 -21.73
CA PRO A 203 -10.74 2.44 -22.40
C PRO A 203 -9.30 1.97 -22.59
N GLU A 204 -9.11 0.67 -22.59
CA GLU A 204 -7.82 0.09 -22.97
C GLU A 204 -7.64 0.21 -24.50
N PHE A 205 -6.51 0.74 -24.91
CA PHE A 205 -6.14 0.86 -26.32
C PHE A 205 -4.73 0.33 -26.55
N GLN A 206 -4.60 -0.75 -27.31
CA GLN A 206 -3.32 -1.42 -27.60
C GLN A 206 -2.48 -1.73 -26.35
N GLY A 207 -3.14 -2.15 -25.28
CA GLY A 207 -2.54 -2.44 -23.98
C GLY A 207 -2.34 -1.22 -23.08
N PHE A 208 -2.55 0.02 -23.57
CA PHE A 208 -2.47 1.23 -22.74
C PHE A 208 -3.79 1.53 -22.04
N GLN A 209 -3.71 1.90 -20.78
CA GLN A 209 -4.82 2.47 -20.02
C GLN A 209 -4.28 3.58 -19.11
N ALA A 210 -5.02 4.69 -19.01
CA ALA A 210 -4.75 5.77 -18.07
C ALA A 210 -5.84 5.84 -17.00
N GLY A 211 -5.48 6.29 -15.81
CA GLY A 211 -6.38 6.49 -14.68
C GLY A 211 -6.16 7.83 -14.00
N LEU A 212 -7.23 8.43 -13.50
CA LEU A 212 -7.24 9.66 -12.72
C LEU A 212 -8.24 9.50 -11.58
N GLN A 213 -7.83 9.90 -10.37
CA GLN A 213 -8.68 9.89 -9.18
C GLN A 213 -8.52 11.17 -8.40
N TYR A 214 -9.62 11.66 -7.86
CA TYR A 214 -9.69 12.80 -6.97
C TYR A 214 -10.53 12.46 -5.75
N SER A 215 -10.05 12.85 -4.57
CA SER A 215 -10.77 12.75 -3.31
C SER A 215 -10.75 14.12 -2.61
N PRO A 216 -11.90 14.84 -2.55
CA PRO A 216 -12.03 16.11 -1.86
C PRO A 216 -12.16 15.95 -0.34
N ASP A 217 -11.98 17.06 0.36
CA ASP A 217 -12.29 17.19 1.78
C ASP A 217 -13.78 17.48 2.00
N GLU A 218 -14.46 16.62 2.73
CA GLU A 218 -15.86 16.84 3.14
C GLU A 218 -15.99 17.80 4.34
N THR A 219 -14.88 18.09 5.03
CA THR A 219 -14.87 18.94 6.24
C THR A 219 -14.34 20.35 5.98
N LYS A 220 -14.13 20.70 4.70
CA LYS A 220 -13.71 22.04 4.30
C LYS A 220 -14.77 23.07 4.63
N ASN A 221 -14.35 24.23 5.15
CA ASN A 221 -15.14 25.42 5.49
C ASN A 221 -15.88 25.38 6.81
N ASP A 222 -15.64 24.45 7.66
CA ASP A 222 -16.09 24.56 9.03
C ASP A 222 -15.35 25.73 9.71
N VAL A 223 -16.09 26.47 10.52
CA VAL A 223 -15.53 27.63 11.23
C VAL A 223 -14.29 27.22 12.02
N GLY A 224 -13.16 27.85 11.71
CA GLY A 224 -11.86 27.57 12.34
C GLY A 224 -11.04 26.45 11.69
N ASN A 225 -11.52 25.82 10.63
CA ASN A 225 -10.73 24.87 9.84
C ASN A 225 -10.05 25.59 8.67
N THR A 226 -8.73 25.78 8.75
CA THR A 226 -7.91 26.37 7.69
C THR A 226 -7.41 25.32 6.68
N LEU A 227 -7.51 24.04 7.01
CA LEU A 227 -7.06 22.95 6.17
C LEU A 227 -8.05 22.64 5.05
N ASN A 228 -7.55 22.22 3.92
CA ASN A 228 -8.32 21.80 2.77
C ASN A 228 -7.69 20.51 2.20
N LYS A 229 -8.08 19.38 2.76
CA LYS A 229 -7.53 18.08 2.39
C LYS A 229 -7.96 17.70 0.99
N GLU A 230 -7.03 17.35 0.16
CA GLU A 230 -7.30 16.79 -1.17
C GLU A 230 -6.26 15.75 -1.57
N LEU A 231 -6.72 14.71 -2.26
CA LEU A 231 -5.87 13.69 -2.84
C LEU A 231 -6.11 13.63 -4.35
N TRP A 232 -5.01 13.65 -5.09
CA TRP A 232 -4.98 13.36 -6.52
C TRP A 232 -4.10 12.15 -6.76
N SER A 233 -4.61 11.17 -7.49
CA SER A 233 -3.84 10.00 -7.92
C SER A 233 -4.05 9.76 -9.40
N MET A 234 -2.96 9.59 -10.15
CA MET A 234 -3.02 9.38 -11.59
C MET A 234 -1.94 8.41 -12.04
N GLY A 235 -2.15 7.78 -13.18
CA GLY A 235 -1.17 6.87 -13.75
C GLY A 235 -1.53 6.40 -15.14
N VAL A 236 -0.53 5.81 -15.76
CA VAL A 236 -0.66 5.08 -17.02
C VAL A 236 -0.07 3.70 -16.83
N LYS A 237 -0.67 2.71 -17.46
CA LYS A 237 -0.13 1.36 -17.55
C LYS A 237 -0.15 0.88 -18.98
N TRP A 238 0.77 0.00 -19.31
CA TRP A 238 0.84 -0.70 -20.56
C TRP A 238 1.11 -2.18 -20.34
N GLU A 239 0.32 -3.02 -20.98
CA GLU A 239 0.44 -4.47 -20.90
C GLU A 239 0.43 -5.05 -22.31
N SER A 240 1.45 -5.82 -22.65
CA SER A 240 1.56 -6.50 -23.94
C SER A 240 2.28 -7.84 -23.77
N GLY A 241 1.55 -8.92 -24.02
CA GLY A 241 2.08 -10.26 -23.85
C GLY A 241 2.57 -10.51 -22.41
N PRO A 242 3.87 -10.83 -22.22
CA PRO A 242 4.43 -11.10 -20.90
C PRO A 242 4.86 -9.86 -20.12
N LEU A 243 4.84 -8.66 -20.73
CA LEU A 243 5.37 -7.43 -20.16
C LEU A 243 4.27 -6.52 -19.65
N TYR A 244 4.45 -6.04 -18.43
CA TYR A 244 3.67 -4.98 -17.79
C TYR A 244 4.60 -3.82 -17.43
N LEU A 245 4.19 -2.60 -17.73
CA LEU A 245 4.86 -1.36 -17.35
C LEU A 245 3.81 -0.38 -16.82
N SER A 246 4.16 0.39 -15.80
CA SER A 246 3.29 1.47 -15.33
C SER A 246 4.08 2.62 -14.71
N ALA A 247 3.49 3.81 -14.76
CA ALA A 247 4.00 5.00 -14.11
C ALA A 247 2.85 5.70 -13.39
N GLN A 248 3.05 6.07 -12.13
CA GLN A 248 2.05 6.66 -11.27
C GLN A 248 2.58 7.91 -10.58
N TYR A 249 1.65 8.81 -10.27
CA TYR A 249 1.84 9.99 -9.46
C TYR A 249 0.69 10.15 -8.49
N GLU A 250 0.99 10.43 -7.22
CA GLU A 250 0.00 10.72 -6.20
C GLU A 250 0.42 11.96 -5.41
N ARG A 251 -0.55 12.81 -5.08
CA ARG A 251 -0.35 14.01 -4.27
C ARG A 251 -1.40 14.09 -3.18
N HIS A 252 -0.96 14.26 -1.97
CA HIS A 252 -1.78 14.57 -0.82
C HIS A 252 -1.52 16.02 -0.40
N LYS A 253 -2.57 16.78 -0.19
CA LYS A 253 -2.50 18.13 0.37
C LYS A 253 -3.25 18.11 1.70
N ASP A 254 -2.62 18.63 2.75
CA ASP A 254 -3.17 18.73 4.10
C ASP A 254 -3.68 17.42 4.72
N PHE A 255 -3.29 16.26 4.16
CA PHE A 255 -3.72 14.95 4.64
C PHE A 255 -2.85 14.44 5.78
N PHE A 256 -1.55 14.49 5.64
CA PHE A 256 -0.66 13.77 6.54
C PHE A 256 0.38 14.65 7.19
N GLY A 257 1.20 15.33 6.47
CA GLY A 257 2.26 16.19 6.96
C GLY A 257 3.48 15.45 7.52
N GLY A 258 4.65 15.86 7.08
CA GLY A 258 5.92 15.36 7.58
C GLY A 258 6.10 15.59 9.08
N SER A 259 5.56 16.71 9.60
CA SER A 259 5.60 17.06 11.03
C SER A 259 4.97 16.02 11.97
N ASN A 260 4.07 15.19 11.46
CA ASN A 260 3.51 14.08 12.24
C ASN A 260 4.52 12.95 12.52
N ASN A 261 5.65 12.96 11.82
CA ASN A 261 6.67 11.91 11.87
C ASN A 261 8.02 12.42 12.41
N VAL A 262 8.18 13.71 12.62
CA VAL A 262 9.38 14.30 13.19
C VAL A 262 9.17 14.62 14.68
N SER A 263 10.24 14.96 15.38
CA SER A 263 10.14 15.33 16.81
C SER A 263 9.34 16.62 16.98
N SER A 264 8.75 16.79 18.15
CA SER A 264 7.89 17.95 18.47
C SER A 264 8.60 19.31 18.31
N SER A 265 9.91 19.36 18.51
CA SER A 265 10.70 20.60 18.32
C SER A 265 10.80 21.04 16.87
N LEU A 266 10.80 20.10 15.92
CA LEU A 266 10.79 20.38 14.47
C LEU A 266 9.38 20.47 13.88
N SER A 267 8.37 20.01 14.62
CA SER A 267 6.99 19.90 14.14
C SER A 267 6.36 21.28 13.92
N ASN A 268 5.57 21.41 12.86
CA ASN A 268 4.71 22.54 12.58
C ASN A 268 3.26 22.31 13.07
N ILE A 269 2.98 21.19 13.73
CA ILE A 269 1.64 20.90 14.25
C ILE A 269 1.22 22.01 15.21
N GLY A 270 0.03 22.58 14.95
CA GLY A 270 -0.54 23.68 15.74
C GLY A 270 -0.13 25.08 15.25
N ALA A 271 0.73 25.21 14.24
CA ALA A 271 0.92 26.50 13.56
C ALA A 271 -0.31 26.84 12.71
N ALA A 272 -0.81 28.06 12.82
CA ALA A 272 -2.08 28.47 12.21
C ALA A 272 -2.09 28.35 10.66
N ASP A 273 -0.94 28.56 10.05
CA ASP A 273 -0.78 28.58 8.59
C ASP A 273 -0.03 27.35 8.06
N ALA A 274 0.11 26.30 8.88
CA ALA A 274 0.85 25.11 8.46
C ALA A 274 0.04 24.28 7.46
N HIS A 275 0.60 24.06 6.28
CA HIS A 275 0.05 23.24 5.22
C HIS A 275 1.04 22.17 4.80
N SER A 276 0.56 20.97 4.54
CA SER A 276 1.37 19.86 4.04
C SER A 276 1.08 19.56 2.57
N LYS A 277 2.10 19.10 1.87
CA LYS A 277 2.02 18.59 0.52
C LYS A 277 2.95 17.41 0.37
N ASP A 278 2.38 16.22 0.27
CA ASP A 278 3.13 14.98 0.06
C ASP A 278 2.96 14.52 -1.39
N THR A 279 4.03 14.06 -2.01
CA THR A 279 4.02 13.56 -3.39
C THR A 279 4.74 12.22 -3.50
N GLY A 280 4.14 11.30 -4.24
CA GLY A 280 4.72 10.03 -4.60
C GLY A 280 4.78 9.87 -6.11
N MET A 281 5.95 9.50 -6.63
CA MET A 281 6.12 9.05 -8.01
C MET A 281 6.57 7.60 -7.97
N ARG A 282 5.97 6.74 -8.80
CA ARG A 282 6.31 5.32 -8.87
C ARG A 282 6.40 4.87 -10.30
N PHE A 283 7.39 4.04 -10.58
CA PHE A 283 7.50 3.29 -11.83
C PHE A 283 7.57 1.81 -11.50
N SER A 284 6.76 1.01 -12.18
CA SER A 284 6.63 -0.42 -11.93
C SER A 284 6.78 -1.20 -13.23
N ALA A 285 7.44 -2.34 -13.16
CA ALA A 285 7.61 -3.25 -14.27
C ALA A 285 7.48 -4.71 -13.82
N ALA A 286 6.86 -5.55 -14.64
CA ALA A 286 6.86 -6.98 -14.44
C ALA A 286 6.98 -7.73 -15.76
N TYR A 287 7.72 -8.84 -15.76
CA TYR A 287 7.92 -9.68 -16.93
C TYR A 287 7.74 -11.16 -16.59
N ARG A 288 6.99 -11.86 -17.42
CA ARG A 288 6.76 -13.31 -17.33
C ARG A 288 7.56 -14.04 -18.39
N PHE A 289 8.26 -15.10 -18.01
CA PHE A 289 8.99 -15.97 -18.93
C PHE A 289 8.82 -17.43 -18.49
N GLY A 290 8.16 -18.20 -19.33
CA GLY A 290 7.75 -19.55 -18.96
C GLY A 290 6.89 -19.55 -17.70
N ASN A 291 7.33 -20.28 -16.69
CA ASN A 291 6.66 -20.41 -15.39
C ASN A 291 7.20 -19.42 -14.33
N HIS A 292 7.98 -18.46 -14.75
CA HIS A 292 8.66 -17.50 -13.85
C HIS A 292 8.13 -16.09 -14.06
N ARG A 293 8.20 -15.29 -13.00
CA ARG A 293 7.85 -13.87 -13.03
C ARG A 293 8.89 -13.09 -12.24
N VAL A 294 9.40 -12.03 -12.83
CA VAL A 294 10.17 -11.00 -12.14
C VAL A 294 9.35 -9.71 -12.14
N ALA A 295 9.38 -8.98 -11.04
CA ALA A 295 8.79 -7.65 -10.97
C ALA A 295 9.66 -6.71 -10.16
N GLY A 296 9.53 -5.43 -10.41
CA GLY A 296 10.28 -4.41 -9.69
C GLY A 296 9.58 -3.06 -9.71
N ASP A 297 9.88 -2.28 -8.71
CA ASP A 297 9.35 -0.94 -8.47
C ASP A 297 10.46 0.01 -8.05
N ILE A 298 10.30 1.27 -8.44
CA ILE A 298 11.05 2.39 -7.87
C ILE A 298 10.06 3.49 -7.53
N ALA A 299 10.11 4.00 -6.29
CA ALA A 299 9.23 5.05 -5.79
C ALA A 299 10.05 6.18 -5.17
N ARG A 300 9.78 7.41 -5.60
CA ARG A 300 10.29 8.63 -4.97
C ARG A 300 9.17 9.27 -4.17
N LEU A 301 9.39 9.41 -2.85
CA LEU A 301 8.43 9.97 -1.92
C LEU A 301 8.99 11.29 -1.38
N LYS A 302 8.17 12.34 -1.36
CA LYS A 302 8.53 13.65 -0.87
C LYS A 302 7.44 14.21 0.03
N TYR A 303 7.82 14.70 1.17
CA TYR A 303 6.98 15.31 2.20
C TYR A 303 7.41 16.75 2.40
N GLU A 304 6.51 17.70 2.20
CA GLU A 304 6.79 19.14 2.25
C GLU A 304 5.78 19.84 3.15
N GLU A 305 6.23 20.84 3.86
CA GLU A 305 5.37 21.72 4.65
C GLU A 305 5.70 23.19 4.39
N SER A 306 4.69 24.06 4.49
CA SER A 306 4.76 25.51 4.40
C SER A 306 4.03 26.14 5.57
N GLY A 307 4.16 27.45 5.78
CA GLY A 307 3.54 28.13 6.93
C GLY A 307 4.15 27.70 8.25
N GLN A 308 5.48 27.53 8.29
CA GLN A 308 6.17 27.01 9.46
C GLN A 308 6.02 27.92 10.67
N ALA A 309 5.96 27.32 11.86
CA ALA A 309 6.09 28.03 13.13
C ALA A 309 7.47 28.70 13.27
N ALA A 310 7.61 29.63 14.21
CA ALA A 310 8.87 30.27 14.49
C ALA A 310 9.96 29.29 14.94
N GLY A 311 11.23 29.61 14.62
CA GLY A 311 12.39 28.77 14.94
C GLY A 311 12.78 27.79 13.87
N THR A 312 13.62 26.83 14.23
CA THR A 312 14.05 25.76 13.32
C THR A 312 12.93 24.72 13.19
N LYS A 313 12.34 24.64 12.01
CA LYS A 313 11.17 23.80 11.74
C LYS A 313 11.35 22.96 10.48
N PHE A 314 10.60 21.87 10.39
CA PHE A 314 10.58 20.98 9.25
C PHE A 314 10.08 21.70 7.98
N VAL A 315 10.78 21.53 6.89
CA VAL A 315 10.40 22.04 5.56
C VAL A 315 10.15 20.89 4.60
N SER A 316 11.09 19.95 4.49
CA SER A 316 10.88 18.80 3.59
C SER A 316 11.78 17.62 3.95
N TYR A 317 11.31 16.44 3.57
CA TYR A 317 12.08 15.20 3.52
C TYR A 317 11.72 14.45 2.23
N GLU A 318 12.71 13.96 1.51
CA GLU A 318 12.48 13.12 0.33
C GLU A 318 13.44 11.94 0.30
N HIS A 319 12.95 10.80 -0.17
CA HIS A 319 13.74 9.59 -0.33
C HIS A 319 13.25 8.76 -1.50
N THR A 320 14.11 7.87 -1.99
CA THR A 320 13.79 6.91 -3.05
C THR A 320 13.86 5.52 -2.49
N ASN A 321 12.80 4.75 -2.70
CA ASN A 321 12.67 3.35 -2.32
C ASN A 321 12.59 2.49 -3.59
N TRP A 322 13.01 1.24 -3.52
CA TRP A 322 12.87 0.31 -4.61
C TRP A 322 12.60 -1.11 -4.13
N ALA A 323 11.99 -1.92 -4.98
CA ALA A 323 11.67 -3.31 -4.70
C ALA A 323 11.94 -4.18 -5.92
N ILE A 324 12.26 -5.44 -5.67
CA ILE A 324 12.35 -6.49 -6.69
C ILE A 324 11.77 -7.77 -6.12
N SER A 325 11.01 -8.51 -6.94
CA SER A 325 10.50 -9.82 -6.57
C SER A 325 10.67 -10.82 -7.72
N PHE A 326 10.79 -12.09 -7.34
CA PHE A 326 10.83 -13.22 -8.26
C PHE A 326 9.90 -14.32 -7.74
N GLU A 327 9.01 -14.81 -8.59
CA GLU A 327 8.11 -15.93 -8.30
C GLU A 327 8.27 -17.00 -9.39
N SER A 328 8.27 -18.26 -9.00
CA SER A 328 8.46 -19.41 -9.88
C SER A 328 7.49 -20.54 -9.57
N SER A 329 6.89 -21.13 -10.63
CA SER A 329 6.14 -22.37 -10.57
C SER A 329 6.97 -23.50 -11.17
N TRP A 330 7.12 -24.62 -10.44
CA TRP A 330 8.09 -25.68 -10.75
C TRP A 330 7.50 -26.86 -11.56
N GLY A 331 6.40 -26.61 -12.28
CA GLY A 331 5.78 -27.67 -13.11
C GLY A 331 5.02 -28.71 -12.29
N GLY A 332 4.26 -28.23 -11.32
CA GLY A 332 3.41 -29.05 -10.42
C GLY A 332 2.72 -28.12 -9.44
N PRO A 333 2.31 -28.58 -8.25
CA PRO A 333 1.61 -27.75 -7.29
C PRO A 333 2.54 -26.77 -6.52
N TRP A 334 3.86 -26.85 -6.70
CA TRP A 334 4.82 -26.06 -5.95
C TRP A 334 5.13 -24.74 -6.62
N ARG A 335 5.07 -23.66 -5.82
CA ARG A 335 5.57 -22.31 -6.18
C ARG A 335 6.55 -21.82 -5.11
N THR A 336 7.53 -21.08 -5.54
CA THR A 336 8.46 -20.39 -4.64
C THR A 336 8.56 -18.92 -5.02
N ALA A 337 8.84 -18.06 -4.04
CA ALA A 337 9.06 -16.66 -4.31
C ALA A 337 10.07 -16.06 -3.33
N ILE A 338 10.72 -15.00 -3.77
CA ILE A 338 11.61 -14.16 -2.98
C ILE A 338 11.39 -12.70 -3.38
N GLU A 339 11.57 -11.80 -2.41
CA GLU A 339 11.50 -10.36 -2.65
C GLU A 339 12.52 -9.63 -1.78
N TYR A 340 12.94 -8.47 -2.26
CA TYR A 340 13.78 -7.54 -1.54
C TYR A 340 13.28 -6.12 -1.77
N VAL A 341 13.22 -5.34 -0.69
CA VAL A 341 12.79 -3.94 -0.71
C VAL A 341 13.78 -3.09 0.05
N GLN A 342 14.16 -1.96 -0.51
CA GLN A 342 15.06 -0.99 0.12
C GLN A 342 14.38 0.36 0.28
N GLY A 343 14.31 0.87 1.49
CA GLY A 343 13.99 2.26 1.81
C GLY A 343 15.26 3.09 1.85
N GLY A 344 15.28 4.19 1.11
CA GLY A 344 16.42 5.09 1.02
C GLY A 344 16.57 6.00 2.24
N GLU A 345 17.77 6.51 2.46
CA GLU A 345 18.09 7.45 3.55
C GLU A 345 17.51 8.85 3.31
N GLY A 346 17.56 9.30 2.05
CA GLY A 346 16.95 10.55 1.61
C GLY A 346 17.72 11.81 1.98
N THR A 347 17.05 12.95 1.81
CA THR A 347 17.52 14.28 2.13
C THR A 347 16.44 15.08 2.86
N CYS A 348 16.85 15.97 3.73
CA CYS A 348 15.96 16.75 4.59
C CYS A 348 16.34 18.21 4.61
N LYS A 349 15.35 19.11 4.71
CA LYS A 349 15.52 20.55 4.88
C LYS A 349 14.74 21.08 6.07
N LEU A 350 15.34 22.01 6.77
CA LEU A 350 14.71 22.80 7.83
C LEU A 350 14.61 24.26 7.40
N THR A 351 13.88 25.09 8.14
CA THR A 351 13.84 26.56 7.93
C THR A 351 15.21 27.19 8.09
N ILE A 352 16.08 26.57 8.89
CA ILE A 352 17.47 27.00 9.10
C ILE A 352 18.36 25.76 8.88
N GLY A 353 19.01 25.69 7.70
CA GLY A 353 19.95 24.64 7.33
C GLY A 353 19.29 23.33 6.94
N ASP A 354 20.12 22.31 6.78
CA ASP A 354 19.72 20.95 6.46
C ASP A 354 19.72 20.08 7.72
N CYS A 355 18.96 18.99 7.69
CA CYS A 355 18.99 17.99 8.74
C CYS A 355 19.73 16.73 8.29
N SER A 356 20.37 16.06 9.23
CA SER A 356 20.96 14.75 8.98
C SER A 356 19.87 13.71 8.80
N THR A 357 20.01 12.90 7.77
CA THR A 357 19.16 11.72 7.49
C THR A 357 19.90 10.40 7.73
N THR A 358 21.12 10.47 8.28
CA THR A 358 21.99 9.32 8.52
C THR A 358 21.28 8.24 9.32
N GLY A 359 21.31 7.01 8.80
CA GLY A 359 20.69 5.85 9.45
C GLY A 359 19.17 5.77 9.29
N LEU A 360 18.56 6.45 8.32
CA LEU A 360 17.13 6.35 8.02
C LEU A 360 16.79 5.25 6.99
N LYS A 361 17.75 4.41 6.60
CA LYS A 361 17.47 3.29 5.71
C LYS A 361 16.69 2.19 6.40
N GLY A 362 15.89 1.48 5.60
CA GLY A 362 15.28 0.24 6.01
C GLY A 362 15.24 -0.75 4.86
N ALA A 363 15.27 -2.04 5.15
CA ALA A 363 15.21 -3.07 4.13
C ALA A 363 14.28 -4.21 4.57
N LEU A 364 13.51 -4.75 3.62
CA LEU A 364 12.72 -5.95 3.80
C LEU A 364 13.25 -7.02 2.86
N ILE A 365 13.60 -8.19 3.40
CA ILE A 365 13.79 -9.41 2.62
C ILE A 365 12.71 -10.40 3.01
N GLY A 366 12.02 -10.95 2.03
CA GLY A 366 10.93 -11.90 2.24
C GLY A 366 10.95 -13.00 1.21
N GLY A 367 10.22 -14.07 1.49
CA GLY A 367 10.04 -15.16 0.55
C GLY A 367 9.34 -16.34 1.17
N GLY A 368 9.14 -17.39 0.37
CA GLY A 368 8.48 -18.59 0.85
C GLY A 368 8.18 -19.60 -0.23
N VAL A 369 7.35 -20.55 0.17
CA VAL A 369 6.85 -21.61 -0.68
C VAL A 369 5.34 -21.69 -0.59
N ALA A 370 4.70 -22.05 -1.68
CA ALA A 370 3.27 -22.33 -1.73
C ALA A 370 3.02 -23.70 -2.41
N TYR A 371 1.98 -24.38 -1.96
CA TYR A 371 1.53 -25.66 -2.50
C TYR A 371 0.06 -25.52 -2.92
N ASP A 372 -0.20 -25.53 -4.21
CA ASP A 372 -1.55 -25.42 -4.77
C ASP A 372 -2.30 -26.75 -4.60
N LEU A 373 -3.36 -26.74 -3.80
CA LEU A 373 -4.27 -27.88 -3.64
C LEU A 373 -5.20 -27.97 -4.86
N ASP A 374 -5.64 -26.81 -5.34
CA ASP A 374 -6.41 -26.61 -6.56
C ASP A 374 -6.22 -25.18 -7.08
N LYS A 375 -7.05 -24.73 -8.04
CA LYS A 375 -6.97 -23.38 -8.61
C LYS A 375 -7.38 -22.26 -7.64
N GLN A 376 -8.06 -22.58 -6.56
CA GLN A 376 -8.65 -21.64 -5.60
C GLN A 376 -7.96 -21.70 -4.24
N THR A 377 -7.32 -22.84 -3.92
CA THR A 377 -6.81 -23.14 -2.59
C THR A 377 -5.34 -23.48 -2.63
N PHE A 378 -4.55 -22.81 -1.80
CA PHE A 378 -3.15 -23.20 -1.59
C PHE A 378 -2.74 -23.06 -0.12
N LEU A 379 -1.79 -23.89 0.27
CA LEU A 379 -1.07 -23.78 1.53
C LEU A 379 0.21 -22.97 1.30
N TYR A 380 0.66 -22.21 2.28
CA TYR A 380 1.90 -21.47 2.15
C TYR A 380 2.71 -21.40 3.46
N ALA A 381 4.01 -21.31 3.31
CA ALA A 381 4.95 -20.97 4.36
C ALA A 381 5.77 -19.78 3.89
N ILE A 382 5.77 -18.70 4.66
CA ILE A 382 6.48 -17.45 4.34
C ILE A 382 7.30 -16.98 5.53
N ALA A 383 8.39 -16.29 5.22
CA ALA A 383 9.22 -15.61 6.21
C ALA A 383 9.69 -14.27 5.68
N ALA A 384 9.83 -13.29 6.56
CA ALA A 384 10.42 -12.00 6.22
C ALA A 384 11.23 -11.45 7.38
N GLN A 385 12.29 -10.73 7.04
CA GLN A 385 13.06 -9.89 7.96
C GLN A 385 13.03 -8.45 7.45
N LEU A 386 12.54 -7.55 8.30
CA LEU A 386 12.62 -6.12 8.10
C LEU A 386 13.75 -5.61 8.99
N LYS A 387 14.73 -4.94 8.39
CA LYS A 387 15.88 -4.32 9.06
C LYS A 387 15.70 -2.82 9.07
N ASN A 388 16.01 -2.20 10.19
CA ASN A 388 16.06 -0.76 10.36
C ASN A 388 17.49 -0.34 10.72
N ASP A 389 18.01 0.66 10.02
CA ASP A 389 19.19 1.39 10.47
C ASP A 389 18.87 2.18 11.76
N PRO A 390 19.86 2.65 12.52
CA PRO A 390 19.65 3.22 13.87
C PRO A 390 18.65 4.36 13.98
N SER A 391 18.40 5.11 12.91
CA SER A 391 17.44 6.22 12.90
C SER A 391 16.08 5.82 12.33
N ALA A 392 15.98 4.68 11.66
CA ALA A 392 14.77 4.25 10.95
C ALA A 392 13.74 3.58 11.88
N ILE A 393 12.49 3.58 11.44
CA ILE A 393 11.36 2.96 12.16
C ILE A 393 10.32 2.39 11.19
N TYR A 394 10.78 1.75 10.11
CA TYR A 394 9.88 0.97 9.27
C TYR A 394 9.26 -0.18 10.06
N SER A 395 8.02 -0.52 9.77
CA SER A 395 7.32 -1.58 10.46
C SER A 395 6.43 -2.38 9.51
N ASN A 396 6.52 -3.68 9.62
CA ASN A 396 5.57 -4.64 9.05
C ASN A 396 4.77 -5.40 10.12
N TRP A 397 4.79 -4.92 11.37
CA TRP A 397 4.11 -5.53 12.51
C TRP A 397 2.80 -4.79 12.81
N ASN A 398 1.69 -5.48 12.69
CA ASN A 398 0.37 -4.86 12.79
C ASN A 398 -0.03 -4.40 14.21
N ASN A 399 0.50 -5.00 15.26
CA ASN A 399 0.00 -4.86 16.62
C ASN A 399 0.97 -4.21 17.61
N SER A 400 2.14 -3.77 17.17
CA SER A 400 3.05 -3.03 18.03
C SER A 400 3.84 -2.00 17.22
N LYS A 401 4.23 -0.95 17.90
CA LYS A 401 5.15 0.05 17.37
C LYS A 401 6.55 -0.45 17.66
N PRO A 402 7.39 -0.73 16.65
CA PRO A 402 8.76 -1.11 16.90
C PRO A 402 9.49 0.06 17.57
N ALA A 403 10.46 -0.25 18.40
CA ALA A 403 11.43 0.75 18.83
C ALA A 403 12.27 1.20 17.63
N ARG A 404 12.84 2.37 17.69
CA ARG A 404 13.73 2.89 16.65
C ARG A 404 14.92 1.92 16.43
N GLY A 405 15.28 1.69 15.20
CA GLY A 405 16.36 0.77 14.82
C GLY A 405 16.04 -0.72 15.00
N ALA A 406 14.84 -1.07 15.50
CA ALA A 406 14.52 -2.47 15.74
C ALA A 406 14.31 -3.24 14.44
N ASP A 407 14.99 -4.37 14.33
CA ASP A 407 14.74 -5.38 13.30
C ASP A 407 13.52 -6.23 13.67
N ILE A 408 12.72 -6.60 12.68
CA ILE A 408 11.52 -7.41 12.86
C ILE A 408 11.64 -8.67 12.01
N THR A 409 11.57 -9.84 12.63
CA THR A 409 11.54 -11.13 11.94
C THR A 409 10.18 -11.79 12.13
N GLN A 410 9.56 -12.21 11.04
CA GLN A 410 8.26 -12.86 11.06
C GLN A 410 8.26 -14.10 10.17
N MET A 411 7.56 -15.14 10.62
CA MET A 411 7.34 -16.38 9.89
C MET A 411 5.88 -16.77 10.02
N ALA A 412 5.27 -17.28 8.96
CA ALA A 412 3.90 -17.73 8.99
C ALA A 412 3.68 -19.02 8.19
N LEU A 413 2.73 -19.81 8.68
CA LEU A 413 2.09 -20.90 7.96
C LEU A 413 0.64 -20.52 7.75
N GLY A 414 0.14 -20.63 6.53
CA GLY A 414 -1.20 -20.19 6.22
C GLY A 414 -1.87 -21.00 5.12
N MET A 415 -3.14 -20.74 4.96
CA MET A 415 -3.96 -21.27 3.89
C MET A 415 -4.67 -20.13 3.19
N ALA A 416 -4.70 -20.18 1.89
CA ALA A 416 -5.40 -19.21 1.05
C ALA A 416 -6.55 -19.91 0.32
N TYR A 417 -7.76 -19.37 0.44
CA TYR A 417 -8.92 -19.80 -0.30
C TYR A 417 -9.56 -18.60 -1.01
N ARG A 418 -9.81 -18.74 -2.32
CA ARG A 418 -10.45 -17.72 -3.17
C ARG A 418 -11.69 -18.30 -3.82
N PHE A 419 -12.75 -17.53 -3.88
CA PHE A 419 -14.03 -17.95 -4.46
C PHE A 419 -14.77 -16.81 -5.14
#